data_691856c9d268a8cf378b0b6040996e30
#
_entry.id   691856c9d268a8cf378b0b6040996e30
#
_cell.length_a   1.000
_cell.length_b   1.000
_cell.length_c   1.000
_cell.angle_alpha   90.00
_cell.angle_beta   90.00
_cell.angle_gamma   90.00
#
_symmetry.space_group_name_H-M   'P 1'
#
loop_
_entity.id
_entity.type
_entity.pdbx_description
1 polymer ?
#
loop_
_entity_poly.entity_id
_entity_poly.type
_entity_poly.pdbx_seq_one_letter_code
_entity_poly.pdbx_strand_id
1 'polypeptide(L)'
;MANNFTKAGFDLGMVTSKGDQMLTFYRDVIGMEFEATISMEALGVAAMHRLWANERLLKIVVPTKDVAAGADGGMMGATGMRYFTLSVSDVQAALDSCREVGAPIIWDRREARPGVVVGMVEDPDGNWVEFIER
;
A
#
# COMPACT_ATOMS: atom_id res chain seq x y z
N MET A 1 5.43 28.13 12.12
CA MET A 1 4.19 27.90 12.86
C MET A 1 3.78 26.43 12.76
N ALA A 2 3.49 25.81 13.88
CA ALA A 2 3.08 24.41 13.88
C ALA A 2 1.59 24.29 13.56
N ASN A 3 1.21 23.28 12.80
CA ASN A 3 -0.18 22.91 12.58
C ASN A 3 -0.66 22.01 13.73
N ASN A 4 -1.96 22.04 13.97
CA ASN A 4 -2.58 21.18 14.98
C ASN A 4 -3.03 19.87 14.31
N PHE A 5 -2.11 18.92 14.16
CA PHE A 5 -2.46 17.61 13.67
C PHE A 5 -3.24 16.83 14.73
N THR A 6 -4.35 16.22 14.34
CA THR A 6 -5.27 15.55 15.27
C THR A 6 -5.00 14.06 15.41
N LYS A 7 -4.10 13.49 14.62
CA LYS A 7 -3.61 12.13 14.81
C LYS A 7 -2.17 12.02 14.32
N ALA A 8 -1.48 11.00 14.78
CA ALA A 8 -0.12 10.69 14.33
C ALA A 8 -0.14 10.18 12.89
N GLY A 9 0.65 10.80 12.03
CA GLY A 9 0.79 10.40 10.64
C GLY A 9 -0.34 10.85 9.73
N PHE A 10 -0.36 10.31 8.55
CA PHE A 10 -1.32 10.66 7.51
C PHE A 10 -1.93 9.39 6.91
N ASP A 11 -3.02 9.56 6.20
CA ASP A 11 -3.67 8.49 5.45
C ASP A 11 -3.16 8.48 4.02
N LEU A 12 -3.24 7.31 3.36
CA LEU A 12 -2.80 7.14 1.99
C LEU A 12 -3.99 6.76 1.11
N GLY A 13 -4.11 7.41 -0.04
CA GLY A 13 -5.12 7.07 -1.04
C GLY A 13 -4.49 6.54 -2.30
N MET A 14 -5.04 5.45 -2.81
CA MET A 14 -4.67 4.87 -4.10
C MET A 14 -5.90 4.78 -4.98
N VAL A 15 -5.76 5.16 -6.24
CA VAL A 15 -6.82 5.02 -7.24
C VAL A 15 -6.47 3.83 -8.12
N THR A 16 -7.44 2.94 -8.34
CA THR A 16 -7.20 1.70 -9.08
C THR A 16 -8.38 1.30 -9.95
N SER A 17 -8.10 0.63 -11.06
CA SER A 17 -9.10 -0.08 -11.85
C SER A 17 -9.20 -1.56 -11.44
N LYS A 18 -8.40 -1.99 -10.46
CA LYS A 18 -8.32 -3.40 -9.98
C LYS A 18 -8.73 -3.49 -8.53
N GLY A 19 -9.90 -2.94 -8.19
CA GLY A 19 -10.37 -2.81 -6.80
C GLY A 19 -10.38 -4.12 -6.02
N ASP A 20 -10.86 -5.20 -6.63
CA ASP A 20 -10.95 -6.50 -5.95
C ASP A 20 -9.58 -7.10 -5.67
N GLN A 21 -8.67 -7.06 -6.66
CA GLN A 21 -7.31 -7.57 -6.49
C GLN A 21 -6.54 -6.76 -5.45
N MET A 22 -6.70 -5.44 -5.46
CA MET A 22 -6.05 -4.55 -4.50
C MET A 22 -6.57 -4.79 -3.09
N LEU A 23 -7.89 -4.92 -2.92
CA LEU A 23 -8.48 -5.22 -1.63
C LEU A 23 -7.97 -6.57 -1.09
N THR A 24 -7.97 -7.60 -1.92
CA THR A 24 -7.49 -8.93 -1.53
C THR A 24 -6.02 -8.88 -1.10
N PHE A 25 -5.19 -8.16 -1.85
CA PHE A 25 -3.77 -8.06 -1.54
C PHE A 25 -3.53 -7.40 -0.19
N TYR A 26 -4.11 -6.24 0.05
CA TYR A 26 -3.86 -5.49 1.29
C TYR A 26 -4.57 -6.09 2.50
N ARG A 27 -5.76 -6.66 2.32
CA ARG A 27 -6.49 -7.31 3.41
C ARG A 27 -5.94 -8.70 3.75
N ASP A 28 -5.79 -9.56 2.74
CA ASP A 28 -5.53 -10.99 2.96
C ASP A 28 -4.05 -11.35 2.90
N VAL A 29 -3.26 -10.69 2.07
CA VAL A 29 -1.83 -10.99 1.91
C VAL A 29 -0.98 -10.16 2.88
N ILE A 30 -1.15 -8.85 2.88
CA ILE A 30 -0.44 -7.96 3.81
C ILE A 30 -1.04 -8.04 5.21
N GLY A 31 -2.36 -8.21 5.31
CA GLY A 31 -3.02 -8.40 6.60
C GLY A 31 -3.50 -7.12 7.26
N MET A 32 -3.80 -6.08 6.49
CA MET A 32 -4.42 -4.88 7.04
C MET A 32 -5.83 -5.17 7.52
N GLU A 33 -6.26 -4.44 8.54
CA GLU A 33 -7.61 -4.57 9.10
C GLU A 33 -8.61 -3.86 8.21
N PHE A 34 -9.51 -4.63 7.61
CA PHE A 34 -10.57 -4.08 6.76
C PHE A 34 -11.69 -3.48 7.61
N GLU A 35 -12.04 -2.22 7.33
CA GLU A 35 -13.12 -1.54 8.03
C GLU A 35 -14.43 -1.63 7.26
N ALA A 36 -14.44 -1.12 6.02
CA ALA A 36 -15.66 -1.00 5.24
C ALA A 36 -15.35 -0.63 3.79
N THR A 37 -16.32 -0.84 2.93
CA THR A 37 -16.35 -0.29 1.58
C THR A 37 -17.50 0.73 1.51
N ILE A 38 -17.18 1.94 1.09
CA ILE A 38 -18.18 3.00 0.96
C ILE A 38 -18.24 3.50 -0.48
N SER A 39 -19.34 4.14 -0.83
CA SER A 39 -19.54 4.73 -2.15
C SER A 39 -19.80 6.23 -2.00
N MET A 40 -19.22 7.03 -2.88
CA MET A 40 -19.43 8.48 -2.94
C MET A 40 -19.52 8.90 -4.41
N GLU A 41 -20.58 8.45 -5.07
CA GLU A 41 -20.72 8.64 -6.52
C GLU A 41 -20.73 10.11 -6.94
N ALA A 42 -21.25 10.98 -6.09
CA ALA A 42 -21.22 12.43 -6.35
C ALA A 42 -19.79 12.99 -6.44
N LEU A 43 -18.82 12.30 -5.85
CA LEU A 43 -17.39 12.66 -5.90
C LEU A 43 -16.61 11.81 -6.91
N GLY A 44 -17.32 11.01 -7.73
CA GLY A 44 -16.68 10.14 -8.71
C GLY A 44 -16.09 8.85 -8.14
N VAL A 45 -16.52 8.46 -6.95
CA VAL A 45 -16.03 7.25 -6.25
C VAL A 45 -17.10 6.18 -6.28
N ALA A 46 -16.89 5.12 -7.07
CA ALA A 46 -17.78 3.97 -7.11
C ALA A 46 -17.64 3.13 -5.84
N ALA A 47 -16.42 2.93 -5.39
CA ALA A 47 -16.13 2.22 -4.15
C ALA A 47 -14.85 2.76 -3.53
N MET A 48 -14.80 2.83 -2.21
CA MET A 48 -13.59 3.11 -1.45
C MET A 48 -13.46 2.05 -0.38
N HIS A 49 -12.44 1.21 -0.49
CA HIS A 49 -12.12 0.22 0.53
C HIS A 49 -11.23 0.87 1.59
N ARG A 50 -11.62 0.74 2.84
CA ARG A 50 -10.93 1.35 3.98
C ARG A 50 -10.25 0.26 4.80
N LEU A 51 -8.93 0.33 4.87
CA LEU A 51 -8.11 -0.65 5.59
C LEU A 51 -7.11 0.06 6.50
N TRP A 52 -6.82 -0.54 7.63
CA TRP A 52 -5.97 0.06 8.65
C TRP A 52 -4.71 -0.77 8.90
N ALA A 53 -3.57 -0.11 8.93
CA ALA A 53 -2.34 -0.59 9.51
C ALA A 53 -2.15 0.21 10.81
N ASN A 54 -2.65 -0.33 11.93
CA ASN A 54 -2.78 0.39 13.20
C ASN A 54 -3.54 1.71 13.00
N GLU A 55 -2.89 2.86 13.20
CA GLU A 55 -3.54 4.17 13.10
C GLU A 55 -3.48 4.79 11.69
N ARG A 56 -2.91 4.09 10.72
CA ARG A 56 -2.78 4.60 9.35
C ARG A 56 -3.85 3.98 8.46
N LEU A 57 -4.62 4.84 7.83
CA LEU A 57 -5.69 4.41 6.93
C LEU A 57 -5.19 4.36 5.49
N LEU A 58 -5.39 3.21 4.85
CA LEU A 58 -5.26 3.07 3.40
C LEU A 58 -6.65 3.12 2.78
N LYS A 59 -6.83 4.01 1.81
CA LYS A 59 -8.07 4.12 1.03
C LYS A 59 -7.79 3.63 -0.38
N ILE A 60 -8.45 2.55 -0.78
CA ILE A 60 -8.36 2.02 -2.14
C ILE A 60 -9.60 2.51 -2.89
N VAL A 61 -9.40 3.43 -3.81
CA VAL A 61 -10.47 4.15 -4.50
C VAL A 61 -10.68 3.58 -5.89
N VAL A 62 -11.90 3.12 -6.15
CA VAL A 62 -12.35 2.69 -7.48
C VAL A 62 -13.18 3.82 -8.07
N PRO A 63 -12.73 4.46 -9.15
CA PRO A 63 -13.47 5.58 -9.73
C PRO A 63 -14.69 5.10 -10.52
N THR A 64 -15.67 6.00 -10.70
CA THR A 64 -16.86 5.72 -11.53
C THR A 64 -16.55 5.73 -13.02
N LYS A 65 -15.42 6.33 -13.43
CA LYS A 65 -14.98 6.45 -14.81
C LYS A 65 -13.57 5.91 -14.96
N ASP A 66 -13.21 5.52 -16.16
CA ASP A 66 -11.84 5.09 -16.45
C ASP A 66 -10.85 6.21 -16.19
N VAL A 67 -9.70 5.84 -15.63
CA VAL A 67 -8.58 6.75 -15.38
C VAL A 67 -7.34 6.22 -16.07
N ALA A 68 -6.41 7.12 -16.37
CA ALA A 68 -5.15 6.75 -16.97
C ALA A 68 -4.30 5.94 -16.00
N ALA A 69 -3.53 5.01 -16.53
CA ALA A 69 -2.56 4.25 -15.73
C ALA A 69 -1.48 5.20 -15.18
N GLY A 70 -0.99 4.87 -13.99
CA GLY A 70 0.14 5.58 -13.39
C GLY A 70 1.45 5.30 -14.12
N ALA A 71 2.49 6.06 -13.77
CA ALA A 71 3.81 5.89 -14.34
C ALA A 71 4.47 4.60 -13.85
N ASP A 72 5.07 3.86 -14.77
CA ASP A 72 5.81 2.64 -14.48
C ASP A 72 7.22 2.93 -13.94
N GLY A 73 7.97 1.87 -13.63
CA GLY A 73 9.38 1.93 -13.31
C GLY A 73 9.71 2.01 -11.82
N GLY A 74 8.72 1.80 -10.98
CA GLY A 74 8.92 1.71 -9.52
C GLY A 74 9.51 2.99 -8.93
N MET A 75 10.41 2.82 -7.96
CA MET A 75 10.96 3.92 -7.17
C MET A 75 11.63 5.00 -8.04
N MET A 76 12.38 4.61 -9.05
CA MET A 76 13.17 5.52 -9.87
C MET A 76 12.55 5.81 -11.24
N GLY A 77 11.30 5.40 -11.46
CA GLY A 77 10.68 5.52 -12.77
C GLY A 77 10.14 6.90 -13.09
N ALA A 78 9.81 7.68 -12.07
CA ALA A 78 9.28 9.05 -12.23
C ALA A 78 9.39 9.79 -10.90
N THR A 79 9.22 11.09 -10.94
CA THR A 79 9.09 11.90 -9.73
C THR A 79 7.71 11.70 -9.09
N GLY A 80 7.56 12.07 -7.84
CA GLY A 80 6.30 12.01 -7.09
C GLY A 80 6.31 10.93 -6.02
N MET A 81 5.12 10.53 -5.59
CA MET A 81 4.98 9.45 -4.62
C MET A 81 5.20 8.11 -5.32
N ARG A 82 6.23 7.37 -4.91
CA ARG A 82 6.65 6.16 -5.62
C ARG A 82 6.55 4.89 -4.80
N TYR A 83 6.60 4.99 -3.48
CA TYR A 83 6.46 3.84 -2.59
C TYR A 83 6.04 4.32 -1.21
N PHE A 84 5.60 3.40 -0.40
CA PHE A 84 5.36 3.67 1.02
C PHE A 84 5.90 2.52 1.86
N THR A 85 6.09 2.77 3.14
CA THR A 85 6.74 1.84 4.05
C THR A 85 5.78 1.40 5.14
N LEU A 86 5.73 0.10 5.39
CA LEU A 86 5.01 -0.50 6.51
C LEU A 86 6.03 -1.06 7.49
N SER A 87 5.94 -0.65 8.76
CA SER A 87 6.75 -1.22 9.84
C SER A 87 6.10 -2.51 10.30
N VAL A 88 6.85 -3.60 10.24
CA VAL A 88 6.37 -4.93 10.60
C VAL A 88 7.33 -5.57 11.59
N SER A 89 6.85 -6.59 12.30
CA SER A 89 7.69 -7.32 13.26
C SER A 89 8.59 -8.35 12.59
N ASP A 90 8.25 -8.80 11.37
CA ASP A 90 8.97 -9.87 10.67
C ASP A 90 8.88 -9.64 9.16
N VAL A 91 9.93 -9.05 8.60
CA VAL A 91 10.01 -8.77 7.16
C VAL A 91 9.99 -10.06 6.35
N GLN A 92 10.66 -11.13 6.83
CA GLN A 92 10.68 -12.39 6.09
C GLN A 92 9.28 -12.98 5.95
N ALA A 93 8.50 -12.97 7.03
CA ALA A 93 7.12 -13.48 7.01
C ALA A 93 6.24 -12.66 6.04
N ALA A 94 6.40 -11.35 6.04
CA ALA A 94 5.65 -10.48 5.12
C ALA A 94 6.01 -10.78 3.66
N LEU A 95 7.29 -10.96 3.35
CA LEU A 95 7.74 -11.31 2.00
C LEU A 95 7.23 -12.69 1.60
N ASP A 96 7.25 -13.66 2.50
CA ASP A 96 6.78 -15.02 2.22
C ASP A 96 5.29 -15.04 1.87
N SER A 97 4.47 -14.27 2.58
CA SER A 97 3.04 -14.14 2.27
C SER A 97 2.82 -13.57 0.88
N CYS A 98 3.62 -12.58 0.48
CA CYS A 98 3.55 -12.01 -0.86
C CYS A 98 4.02 -13.01 -1.92
N ARG A 99 5.08 -13.75 -1.61
CA ARG A 99 5.63 -14.76 -2.52
C ARG A 99 4.64 -15.88 -2.81
N GLU A 100 3.86 -16.29 -1.82
CA GLU A 100 2.83 -17.33 -1.97
C GLU A 100 1.76 -17.00 -3.01
N VAL A 101 1.44 -15.74 -3.18
CA VAL A 101 0.45 -15.28 -4.16
C VAL A 101 1.06 -14.80 -5.46
N GLY A 102 2.38 -14.97 -5.63
CA GLY A 102 3.07 -14.61 -6.86
C GLY A 102 3.34 -13.13 -7.01
N ALA A 103 3.26 -12.34 -5.94
CA ALA A 103 3.59 -10.92 -6.01
C ALA A 103 5.09 -10.73 -6.30
N PRO A 104 5.45 -9.82 -7.20
CA PRO A 104 6.86 -9.56 -7.47
C PRO A 104 7.61 -9.11 -6.22
N ILE A 105 8.75 -9.76 -5.95
CA ILE A 105 9.65 -9.38 -4.86
C ILE A 105 10.72 -8.49 -5.46
N ILE A 106 10.67 -7.20 -5.12
CA ILE A 106 11.60 -6.21 -5.65
C ILE A 106 12.94 -6.29 -4.89
N TRP A 107 12.86 -6.29 -3.56
CA TRP A 107 14.02 -6.53 -2.69
C TRP A 107 13.69 -7.69 -1.76
N ASP A 108 14.51 -8.73 -1.81
CA ASP A 108 14.44 -9.77 -0.80
C ASP A 108 14.93 -9.23 0.55
N ARG A 109 14.71 -9.98 1.62
CA ARG A 109 15.12 -9.57 2.96
C ARG A 109 16.60 -9.21 2.97
N ARG A 110 16.93 -8.02 3.45
CA ARG A 110 18.32 -7.61 3.61
C ARG A 110 18.46 -6.60 4.74
N GLU A 111 19.65 -6.56 5.32
CA GLU A 111 19.99 -5.56 6.31
C GLU A 111 20.44 -4.29 5.58
N ALA A 112 19.64 -3.22 5.67
CA ALA A 112 19.94 -1.95 5.03
C ALA A 112 21.03 -1.18 5.79
N ARG A 113 21.04 -1.33 7.10
CA ARG A 113 22.05 -0.84 8.04
C ARG A 113 21.91 -1.65 9.33
N PRO A 114 22.90 -1.60 10.25
CA PRO A 114 22.83 -2.41 11.48
C PRO A 114 21.51 -2.25 12.24
N GLY A 115 20.81 -3.37 12.45
CA GLY A 115 19.55 -3.42 13.17
C GLY A 115 18.32 -3.02 12.37
N VAL A 116 18.46 -2.72 11.07
CA VAL A 116 17.35 -2.33 10.20
C VAL A 116 17.26 -3.28 9.02
N VAL A 117 16.21 -4.07 8.98
CA VAL A 117 15.96 -5.06 7.92
C VAL A 117 14.83 -4.57 7.03
N VAL A 118 15.01 -4.69 5.73
CA VAL A 118 14.03 -4.24 4.73
C VAL A 118 13.70 -5.34 3.72
N GLY A 119 12.56 -5.19 3.08
CA GLY A 119 12.15 -5.94 1.92
C GLY A 119 11.17 -5.07 1.13
N MET A 120 10.98 -5.35 -0.13
CA MET A 120 10.06 -4.58 -0.98
C MET A 120 9.35 -5.49 -1.96
N VAL A 121 8.07 -5.24 -2.12
CA VAL A 121 7.19 -5.99 -3.03
C VAL A 121 6.43 -5.03 -3.93
N GLU A 122 5.80 -5.60 -4.95
CA GLU A 122 4.92 -4.85 -5.85
C GLU A 122 3.49 -5.35 -5.66
N ASP A 123 2.55 -4.42 -5.53
CA ASP A 123 1.13 -4.77 -5.43
C ASP A 123 0.52 -5.06 -6.82
N PRO A 124 -0.75 -5.50 -6.91
CA PRO A 124 -1.35 -5.84 -8.20
C PRO A 124 -1.42 -4.70 -9.21
N ASP A 125 -1.30 -3.47 -8.75
CA ASP A 125 -1.38 -2.27 -9.60
C ASP A 125 0.01 -1.69 -9.94
N GLY A 126 1.08 -2.36 -9.50
CA GLY A 126 2.45 -1.92 -9.75
C GLY A 126 3.00 -0.94 -8.73
N ASN A 127 2.31 -0.69 -7.63
CA ASN A 127 2.84 0.16 -6.55
C ASN A 127 3.85 -0.63 -5.73
N TRP A 128 4.89 0.04 -5.27
CA TRP A 128 5.92 -0.59 -4.44
C TRP A 128 5.63 -0.36 -2.96
N VAL A 129 5.76 -1.42 -2.20
CA VAL A 129 5.54 -1.44 -0.75
C VAL A 129 6.81 -1.94 -0.09
N GLU A 130 7.41 -1.09 0.75
CA GLU A 130 8.56 -1.49 1.55
C GLU A 130 8.07 -2.01 2.90
N PHE A 131 8.64 -3.13 3.34
CA PHE A 131 8.52 -3.59 4.72
C PHE A 131 9.81 -3.25 5.45
N ILE A 132 9.69 -2.76 6.67
CA ILE A 132 10.83 -2.43 7.51
C ILE A 132 10.64 -3.03 8.91
N GLU A 133 11.73 -3.57 9.43
CA GLU A 133 11.80 -4.18 10.76
C GLU A 133 13.00 -3.58 11.49
N ARG A 134 12.74 -3.06 12.70
CA ARG A 134 13.79 -2.47 13.54
C ARG A 134 13.44 -2.48 15.02
#